data_314eb82c63db6677faeedd46d2c1c6ec
#
_entry.id   314eb82c63db6677faeedd46d2c1c6ec
#
_cell.length_a   1.000
_cell.length_b   1.000
_cell.length_c   1.000
_cell.angle_alpha   90.00
_cell.angle_beta   90.00
_cell.angle_gamma   90.00
#
_symmetry.space_group_name_H-M   'P 1'
#
loop_
_entity.id
_entity.type
_entity.pdbx_description
1 polymer ?
#
loop_
_entity_poly.entity_id
_entity_poly.type
_entity_poly.pdbx_seq_one_letter_code
_entity_poly.pdbx_strand_id
1 'polypeptide(L)'
;MGSELKNLMTLYYLAKLDRKVPTDHRKIRERQGKKIHKLMKKAYTIPFYRERFEACGCTPDDFRSAEDLAKFPVMTRADLRSWMQEVLKDYDEEKGELEIFKTSGSSGIPLRFCLSHREAACMNANWIRVTMFAGYHPLRGKMLSFLTTHSHVDPEKGDSFIQKLGFFRRKVVPEHLYVGEGMRDLIELINDYKPQMIAFRKNVLVRLAVYAKNHDMKIWQPKVYTPVSEMVDEITRRLLLETFGDGLFDAYGCNETGSCAVRLPNSDEYYIYSDTHVLNLINDEGKLDDEGSVIATTLYKFDYPIINYEVGDKAVSETREGVRYLKRIKGRTNDLVQHANGTETSATELMKIPNGITGISQFRYVQESLDEISILLVKDPGDTKYSKEDIEQFFSKKVEDLYGYPEYKLNFCWMDEIPPDENGKMRCFICKVKK
;
A
#
# COMPACT_ATOMS: atom_id res chain seq x y z
N MET A 1 8.14 6.07 25.84
CA MET A 1 7.08 5.18 26.44
C MET A 1 7.52 3.74 26.29
N GLY A 2 7.46 2.92 27.35
CA GLY A 2 7.87 1.51 27.29
C GLY A 2 7.04 0.67 26.32
N SER A 3 7.63 -0.37 25.74
CA SER A 3 6.97 -1.25 24.74
C SER A 3 5.69 -1.90 25.24
N GLU A 4 5.61 -2.22 26.54
CA GLU A 4 4.42 -2.81 27.16
C GLU A 4 3.22 -1.87 27.16
N LEU A 5 3.43 -0.59 27.48
CA LEU A 5 2.37 0.41 27.49
C LEU A 5 1.84 0.67 26.05
N LYS A 6 2.74 0.67 25.05
CA LYS A 6 2.32 0.73 23.64
C LYS A 6 1.42 -0.44 23.25
N ASN A 7 1.78 -1.66 23.68
CA ASN A 7 0.98 -2.86 23.40
C ASN A 7 -0.41 -2.79 24.08
N LEU A 8 -0.47 -2.34 25.33
CA LEU A 8 -1.75 -2.16 26.03
C LEU A 8 -2.64 -1.12 25.35
N MET A 9 -2.06 0.00 24.91
CA MET A 9 -2.80 1.00 24.14
C MET A 9 -3.31 0.46 22.81
N THR A 10 -2.48 -0.32 22.10
CA THR A 10 -2.89 -0.97 20.86
C THR A 10 -4.06 -1.92 21.07
N LEU A 11 -4.03 -2.74 22.12
CA LEU A 11 -5.14 -3.63 22.48
C LEU A 11 -6.41 -2.87 22.85
N TYR A 12 -6.29 -1.75 23.58
CA TYR A 12 -7.42 -0.88 23.91
C TYR A 12 -8.09 -0.31 22.64
N TYR A 13 -7.31 0.18 21.68
CA TYR A 13 -7.87 0.69 20.43
C TYR A 13 -8.43 -0.44 19.57
N LEU A 14 -7.76 -1.60 19.51
CA LEU A 14 -8.26 -2.77 18.79
C LEU A 14 -9.65 -3.21 19.30
N ALA A 15 -9.88 -3.12 20.61
CA ALA A 15 -11.19 -3.44 21.19
C ALA A 15 -12.29 -2.45 20.78
N LYS A 16 -11.94 -1.22 20.38
CA LYS A 16 -12.87 -0.18 19.92
C LYS A 16 -13.14 -0.17 18.42
N LEU A 17 -12.31 -0.84 17.63
CA LEU A 17 -12.47 -0.93 16.18
C LEU A 17 -13.46 -2.04 15.81
N ASP A 18 -14.05 -1.91 14.63
CA ASP A 18 -14.90 -2.95 14.07
C ASP A 18 -14.12 -4.27 13.92
N ARG A 19 -14.67 -5.37 14.41
CA ARG A 19 -14.05 -6.70 14.34
C ARG A 19 -14.42 -7.47 13.05
N LYS A 20 -15.41 -6.97 12.32
CA LYS A 20 -15.88 -7.49 11.02
C LYS A 20 -16.20 -6.31 10.13
N VAL A 21 -16.16 -6.52 8.83
CA VAL A 21 -16.63 -5.52 7.86
C VAL A 21 -18.10 -5.21 8.15
N PRO A 22 -18.43 -3.94 8.48
CA PRO A 22 -19.82 -3.58 8.76
C PRO A 22 -20.63 -3.54 7.45
N THR A 23 -21.90 -3.91 7.53
CA THR A 23 -22.81 -3.99 6.38
C THR A 23 -23.99 -3.01 6.44
N ASP A 24 -24.24 -2.38 7.60
CA ASP A 24 -25.32 -1.39 7.77
C ASP A 24 -24.82 -0.01 7.35
N HIS A 25 -25.08 0.37 6.09
CA HIS A 25 -24.63 1.62 5.49
C HIS A 25 -25.12 2.86 6.22
N ARG A 26 -26.33 2.85 6.78
CA ARG A 26 -26.86 3.97 7.57
C ARG A 26 -26.03 4.18 8.84
N LYS A 27 -25.77 3.12 9.59
CA LYS A 27 -24.95 3.20 10.82
C LYS A 27 -23.50 3.61 10.52
N ILE A 28 -22.96 3.14 9.38
CA ILE A 28 -21.63 3.54 8.91
C ILE A 28 -21.60 5.06 8.75
N ARG A 29 -22.51 5.62 7.97
CA ARG A 29 -22.57 7.09 7.72
C ARG A 29 -22.77 7.91 8.98
N GLU A 30 -23.73 7.53 9.82
CA GLU A 30 -24.02 8.24 11.08
C GLU A 30 -22.78 8.28 12.00
N ARG A 31 -22.08 7.17 12.15
CA ARG A 31 -20.85 7.08 12.94
C ARG A 31 -19.73 7.89 12.34
N GLN A 32 -19.55 7.79 11.03
CA GLN A 32 -18.52 8.52 10.28
C GLN A 32 -18.75 10.03 10.38
N GLY A 33 -19.97 10.50 10.18
CA GLY A 33 -20.32 11.92 10.29
C GLY A 33 -20.03 12.50 11.67
N LYS A 34 -20.36 11.76 12.77
CA LYS A 34 -20.00 12.17 14.13
C LYS A 34 -18.49 12.31 14.33
N LYS A 35 -17.69 11.40 13.75
CA LYS A 35 -16.23 11.45 13.84
C LYS A 35 -15.64 12.59 13.02
N ILE A 36 -16.15 12.82 11.81
CA ILE A 36 -15.77 13.96 10.96
C ILE A 36 -15.99 15.26 11.71
N HIS A 37 -17.18 15.47 12.21
CA HIS A 37 -17.49 16.68 12.98
C HIS A 37 -16.57 16.91 14.18
N LYS A 38 -16.30 15.84 14.95
CA LYS A 38 -15.35 15.88 16.07
C LYS A 38 -13.93 16.24 15.61
N LEU A 39 -13.49 15.65 14.48
CA LEU A 39 -12.18 15.90 13.90
C LEU A 39 -12.06 17.38 13.47
N MET A 40 -13.05 17.90 12.75
CA MET A 40 -13.06 19.27 12.25
C MET A 40 -13.07 20.29 13.41
N LYS A 41 -13.83 20.03 14.49
CA LYS A 41 -13.77 20.84 15.72
C LYS A 41 -12.38 20.86 16.35
N LYS A 42 -11.71 19.72 16.40
CA LYS A 42 -10.34 19.64 16.92
C LYS A 42 -9.36 20.35 15.99
N ALA A 43 -9.45 20.12 14.68
CA ALA A 43 -8.60 20.77 13.67
C ALA A 43 -8.70 22.30 13.75
N TYR A 44 -9.91 22.85 13.95
CA TYR A 44 -10.11 24.30 14.10
C TYR A 44 -9.31 24.93 15.24
N THR A 45 -8.88 24.15 16.23
CA THR A 45 -8.01 24.64 17.32
C THR A 45 -6.53 24.71 16.94
N ILE A 46 -6.14 24.17 15.77
CA ILE A 46 -4.76 24.11 15.30
C ILE A 46 -4.54 25.26 14.29
N PRO A 47 -3.52 26.14 14.45
CA PRO A 47 -3.32 27.31 13.60
C PRO A 47 -3.29 26.95 12.11
N PHE A 48 -2.52 25.95 11.69
CA PHE A 48 -2.43 25.47 10.30
C PHE A 48 -3.80 25.16 9.68
N TYR A 49 -4.71 24.57 10.44
CA TYR A 49 -6.07 24.28 9.95
C TYR A 49 -7.01 25.44 10.03
N ARG A 50 -6.84 26.33 11.00
CA ARG A 50 -7.65 27.55 11.13
C ARG A 50 -7.53 28.43 9.89
N GLU A 51 -6.31 28.66 9.40
CA GLU A 51 -6.08 29.39 8.14
C GLU A 51 -6.81 28.74 6.96
N ARG A 52 -6.88 27.41 6.89
CA ARG A 52 -7.60 26.68 5.85
C ARG A 52 -9.11 26.79 5.97
N PHE A 53 -9.65 26.86 7.18
CA PHE A 53 -11.07 27.16 7.42
C PHE A 53 -11.41 28.58 6.97
N GLU A 54 -10.57 29.55 7.27
CA GLU A 54 -10.72 30.94 6.84
C GLU A 54 -10.67 31.04 5.31
N ALA A 55 -9.76 30.33 4.67
CA ALA A 55 -9.59 30.33 3.20
C ALA A 55 -10.83 29.78 2.47
N CYS A 56 -11.53 28.78 3.04
CA CYS A 56 -12.76 28.24 2.42
C CYS A 56 -14.06 28.89 2.95
N GLY A 57 -13.97 29.79 3.94
CA GLY A 57 -15.15 30.41 4.58
C GLY A 57 -16.03 29.41 5.33
N CYS A 58 -15.47 28.27 5.74
CA CYS A 58 -16.19 27.20 6.43
C CYS A 58 -16.00 27.26 7.94
N THR A 59 -16.90 26.62 8.66
CA THR A 59 -16.83 26.36 10.10
C THR A 59 -16.85 24.86 10.37
N PRO A 60 -16.46 24.37 11.55
CA PRO A 60 -16.57 22.96 11.86
C PRO A 60 -17.99 22.38 11.74
N ASP A 61 -19.02 23.23 11.89
CA ASP A 61 -20.41 22.80 11.82
C ASP A 61 -20.90 22.45 10.41
N ASP A 62 -20.15 22.87 9.37
CA ASP A 62 -20.42 22.59 7.96
C ASP A 62 -20.03 21.15 7.56
N PHE A 63 -19.41 20.38 8.47
CA PHE A 63 -18.87 19.06 8.17
C PHE A 63 -19.57 17.98 8.99
N ARG A 64 -20.47 17.23 8.35
CA ARG A 64 -21.31 16.19 8.95
C ARG A 64 -21.26 14.86 8.16
N SER A 65 -20.72 14.87 6.96
CA SER A 65 -20.62 13.71 6.07
C SER A 65 -19.26 13.64 5.37
N ALA A 66 -18.98 12.51 4.70
CA ALA A 66 -17.77 12.34 3.89
C ALA A 66 -17.73 13.31 2.70
N GLU A 67 -18.88 13.60 2.12
CA GLU A 67 -19.05 14.51 0.99
C GLU A 67 -18.77 15.96 1.39
N ASP A 68 -19.12 16.36 2.60
CA ASP A 68 -18.85 17.73 3.10
C ASP A 68 -17.36 18.05 3.11
N LEU A 69 -16.49 17.05 3.27
CA LEU A 69 -15.04 17.26 3.25
C LEU A 69 -14.55 17.85 1.91
N ALA A 70 -15.29 17.68 0.81
CA ALA A 70 -14.96 18.31 -0.47
C ALA A 70 -14.96 19.86 -0.42
N LYS A 71 -15.64 20.46 0.55
CA LYS A 71 -15.63 21.91 0.77
C LYS A 71 -14.30 22.40 1.38
N PHE A 72 -13.53 21.49 1.97
CA PHE A 72 -12.29 21.82 2.67
C PHE A 72 -11.09 21.69 1.73
N PRO A 73 -10.10 22.60 1.79
CA PRO A 73 -8.95 22.56 0.90
C PRO A 73 -8.18 21.25 0.94
N VAL A 74 -7.74 20.78 -0.24
CA VAL A 74 -6.85 19.62 -0.36
C VAL A 74 -5.50 19.93 0.28
N MET A 75 -4.97 18.99 1.04
CA MET A 75 -3.64 19.02 1.61
C MET A 75 -2.67 18.28 0.70
N THR A 76 -1.74 19.00 0.11
CA THR A 76 -0.67 18.40 -0.68
C THR A 76 0.44 17.83 0.20
N ARG A 77 1.33 17.03 -0.41
CA ARG A 77 2.54 16.55 0.28
C ARG A 77 3.45 17.71 0.71
N ALA A 78 3.48 18.82 -0.03
CA ALA A 78 4.24 20.01 0.31
C ALA A 78 3.65 20.71 1.54
N ASP A 79 2.33 20.85 1.61
CA ASP A 79 1.64 21.42 2.77
C ASP A 79 1.93 20.61 4.05
N LEU A 80 1.79 19.28 3.95
CA LEU A 80 2.07 18.40 5.09
C LEU A 80 3.53 18.52 5.54
N ARG A 81 4.47 18.62 4.59
CA ARG A 81 5.90 18.81 4.90
C ARG A 81 6.14 20.11 5.65
N SER A 82 5.63 21.22 5.14
CA SER A 82 5.80 22.55 5.77
C SER A 82 5.21 22.55 7.19
N TRP A 83 4.01 22.02 7.35
CA TRP A 83 3.38 21.90 8.66
C TRP A 83 4.19 21.03 9.62
N MET A 84 4.65 19.87 9.19
CA MET A 84 5.44 18.97 10.05
C MET A 84 6.83 19.53 10.37
N GLN A 85 7.43 20.32 9.48
CA GLN A 85 8.68 21.05 9.76
C GLN A 85 8.48 22.05 10.91
N GLU A 86 7.37 22.78 10.90
CA GLU A 86 7.05 23.71 11.98
C GLU A 86 6.78 22.96 13.31
N VAL A 87 5.97 21.89 13.27
CA VAL A 87 5.69 21.05 14.45
C VAL A 87 6.95 20.46 15.06
N LEU A 88 7.92 20.06 14.24
CA LEU A 88 9.14 19.36 14.68
C LEU A 88 10.35 20.27 14.84
N LYS A 89 10.18 21.60 14.64
CA LYS A 89 11.29 22.56 14.64
C LYS A 89 12.11 22.52 15.92
N ASP A 90 11.43 22.57 17.05
CA ASP A 90 12.06 22.62 18.38
C ASP A 90 11.81 21.31 19.17
N TYR A 91 11.41 20.23 18.48
CA TYR A 91 11.13 18.96 19.11
C TYR A 91 12.40 18.21 19.47
N ASP A 92 12.54 17.89 20.74
CA ASP A 92 13.61 17.07 21.28
C ASP A 92 13.25 15.58 21.14
N GLU A 93 13.93 14.87 20.23
CA GLU A 93 13.67 13.43 19.98
C GLU A 93 14.01 12.54 21.18
N GLU A 94 14.93 12.96 22.06
CA GLU A 94 15.34 12.19 23.25
C GLU A 94 14.18 12.08 24.28
N LYS A 95 13.27 13.02 24.30
CA LYS A 95 12.07 12.96 25.16
C LYS A 95 11.13 11.81 24.78
N GLY A 96 11.16 11.36 23.53
CA GLY A 96 10.38 10.22 23.07
C GLY A 96 8.85 10.40 23.24
N GLU A 97 8.34 11.64 23.21
CA GLU A 97 6.92 11.93 23.35
C GLU A 97 6.12 11.65 22.06
N LEU A 98 6.80 11.64 20.92
CA LEU A 98 6.23 11.41 19.59
C LEU A 98 6.87 10.20 18.92
N GLU A 99 6.11 9.56 18.05
CA GLU A 99 6.62 8.58 17.09
C GLU A 99 6.93 9.31 15.79
N ILE A 100 8.20 9.33 15.38
CA ILE A 100 8.64 10.01 14.16
C ILE A 100 8.82 9.01 13.03
N PHE A 101 8.23 9.34 11.89
CA PHE A 101 8.30 8.55 10.67
C PHE A 101 9.02 9.31 9.58
N LYS A 102 9.82 8.59 8.78
CA LYS A 102 10.45 9.09 7.56
C LYS A 102 9.99 8.26 6.38
N THR A 103 9.55 8.90 5.31
CA THR A 103 9.21 8.20 4.06
C THR A 103 10.41 8.23 3.12
N SER A 104 10.57 7.17 2.32
CA SER A 104 11.69 7.04 1.36
C SER A 104 11.66 8.05 0.21
N GLY A 105 10.60 8.87 0.09
CA GLY A 105 10.50 9.92 -0.91
C GLY A 105 10.60 9.43 -2.36
N SER A 106 9.56 8.84 -2.89
CA SER A 106 9.51 8.48 -4.34
C SER A 106 9.68 9.67 -5.28
N SER A 107 9.55 10.90 -4.77
CA SER A 107 9.79 12.17 -5.46
C SER A 107 11.13 12.82 -5.10
N GLY A 108 12.08 12.09 -4.53
CA GLY A 108 13.43 12.57 -4.20
C GLY A 108 13.58 13.24 -2.84
N ILE A 109 12.53 13.85 -2.26
CA ILE A 109 12.61 14.52 -0.96
C ILE A 109 11.83 13.74 0.08
N PRO A 110 12.49 13.15 1.13
CA PRO A 110 11.81 12.44 2.20
C PRO A 110 10.85 13.37 2.96
N LEU A 111 9.68 12.83 3.33
CA LEU A 111 8.78 13.49 4.27
C LEU A 111 9.04 12.94 5.66
N ARG A 112 9.24 13.84 6.61
CA ARG A 112 9.30 13.54 8.04
C ARG A 112 8.00 14.00 8.67
N PHE A 113 7.30 13.11 9.40
CA PHE A 113 6.07 13.43 10.09
C PHE A 113 6.00 12.71 11.44
N CYS A 114 5.13 13.15 12.31
CA CYS A 114 4.99 12.59 13.64
C CYS A 114 3.56 12.10 13.93
N LEU A 115 3.48 11.22 14.90
CA LEU A 115 2.24 10.75 15.51
C LEU A 115 2.38 10.84 17.03
N SER A 116 1.31 11.17 17.72
CA SER A 116 1.25 10.89 19.15
C SER A 116 1.24 9.39 19.41
N HIS A 117 1.64 8.95 20.58
CA HIS A 117 1.59 7.53 20.94
C HIS A 117 0.19 6.91 20.80
N ARG A 118 -0.87 7.73 21.00
CA ARG A 118 -2.27 7.30 20.83
C ARG A 118 -2.58 7.04 19.36
N GLU A 119 -2.16 7.92 18.49
CA GLU A 119 -2.36 7.79 17.05
C GLU A 119 -1.58 6.61 16.49
N ALA A 120 -0.33 6.43 16.91
CA ALA A 120 0.49 5.29 16.54
C ALA A 120 -0.12 3.95 17.03
N ALA A 121 -0.62 3.91 18.26
CA ALA A 121 -1.31 2.73 18.80
C ALA A 121 -2.60 2.42 18.02
N CYS A 122 -3.38 3.44 17.64
CA CYS A 122 -4.57 3.25 16.81
C CYS A 122 -4.21 2.77 15.40
N MET A 123 -3.15 3.29 14.80
CA MET A 123 -2.64 2.84 13.49
C MET A 123 -2.21 1.37 13.55
N ASN A 124 -1.49 0.95 14.60
CA ASN A 124 -1.12 -0.45 14.82
C ASN A 124 -2.35 -1.35 15.04
N ALA A 125 -3.32 -0.88 15.83
CA ALA A 125 -4.57 -1.60 16.03
C ALA A 125 -5.35 -1.79 14.72
N ASN A 126 -5.35 -0.78 13.86
CA ASN A 126 -5.97 -0.84 12.54
C ASN A 126 -5.30 -1.91 11.66
N TRP A 127 -3.98 -1.99 11.65
CA TRP A 127 -3.24 -3.04 10.94
C TRP A 127 -3.59 -4.46 11.47
N ILE A 128 -3.64 -4.64 12.79
CA ILE A 128 -4.02 -5.93 13.39
C ILE A 128 -5.44 -6.29 12.99
N ARG A 129 -6.39 -5.35 13.04
CA ARG A 129 -7.78 -5.56 12.62
C ARG A 129 -7.89 -6.04 11.18
N VAL A 130 -7.12 -5.44 10.26
CA VAL A 130 -7.09 -5.84 8.85
C VAL A 130 -6.73 -7.30 8.67
N THR A 131 -5.72 -7.76 9.39
CA THR A 131 -5.33 -9.17 9.36
C THR A 131 -6.44 -10.08 9.91
N MET A 132 -7.22 -9.59 10.90
CA MET A 132 -8.39 -10.31 11.42
C MET A 132 -9.53 -10.37 10.41
N PHE A 133 -9.79 -9.31 9.66
CA PHE A 133 -10.78 -9.31 8.57
C PHE A 133 -10.44 -10.36 7.50
N ALA A 134 -9.15 -10.49 7.17
CA ALA A 134 -8.67 -11.52 6.26
C ALA A 134 -8.75 -12.95 6.84
N GLY A 135 -9.01 -13.11 8.13
CA GLY A 135 -9.18 -14.41 8.79
C GLY A 135 -7.98 -14.89 9.62
N TYR A 136 -6.98 -14.04 9.84
CA TYR A 136 -5.89 -14.33 10.77
C TYR A 136 -6.31 -14.10 12.22
N HIS A 137 -5.84 -14.93 13.13
CA HIS A 137 -6.10 -14.79 14.57
C HIS A 137 -4.82 -14.40 15.32
N PRO A 138 -4.59 -13.11 15.63
CA PRO A 138 -3.29 -12.62 16.14
C PRO A 138 -2.88 -13.24 17.47
N LEU A 139 -3.82 -13.64 18.33
CA LEU A 139 -3.52 -14.28 19.63
C LEU A 139 -3.01 -15.71 19.50
N ARG A 140 -3.52 -16.48 18.56
CA ARG A 140 -3.27 -17.93 18.44
C ARG A 140 -2.56 -18.35 17.16
N GLY A 141 -2.60 -17.50 16.12
CA GLY A 141 -2.00 -17.77 14.83
C GLY A 141 -0.48 -17.60 14.84
N LYS A 142 0.19 -18.41 14.01
CA LYS A 142 1.61 -18.19 13.68
C LYS A 142 1.71 -17.18 12.54
N MET A 143 2.54 -16.18 12.67
CA MET A 143 2.81 -15.19 11.65
C MET A 143 4.28 -15.19 11.27
N LEU A 144 4.56 -15.12 9.98
CA LEU A 144 5.88 -14.86 9.45
C LEU A 144 5.89 -13.50 8.76
N SER A 145 6.84 -12.65 9.10
CA SER A 145 6.94 -11.30 8.53
C SER A 145 8.39 -10.93 8.23
N PHE A 146 8.60 -10.00 7.30
CA PHE A 146 9.92 -9.43 7.07
C PHE A 146 10.29 -8.37 8.13
N LEU A 147 11.60 -8.09 8.24
CA LEU A 147 12.10 -7.01 9.07
C LEU A 147 11.69 -5.66 8.48
N THR A 148 11.11 -4.79 9.31
CA THR A 148 10.87 -3.39 8.95
C THR A 148 11.73 -2.49 9.81
N THR A 149 12.07 -1.30 9.34
CA THR A 149 12.76 -0.27 10.11
C THR A 149 12.03 0.12 11.41
N HIS A 150 10.74 -0.23 11.51
CA HIS A 150 9.90 0.00 12.69
C HIS A 150 9.60 -1.26 13.50
N SER A 151 10.13 -2.44 13.09
CA SER A 151 9.99 -3.64 13.89
C SER A 151 11.02 -3.60 15.02
N HIS A 152 10.54 -3.40 16.25
CA HIS A 152 11.35 -3.55 17.46
C HIS A 152 11.61 -5.02 17.81
N VAL A 153 11.48 -5.93 16.83
CA VAL A 153 11.68 -7.36 17.00
C VAL A 153 13.06 -7.71 16.46
N ASP A 154 13.93 -8.16 17.34
CA ASP A 154 15.20 -8.74 16.98
C ASP A 154 14.97 -10.14 16.40
N PRO A 155 15.33 -10.40 15.11
CA PRO A 155 15.11 -11.70 14.49
C PRO A 155 15.93 -12.82 15.13
N GLU A 156 17.03 -12.50 15.82
CA GLU A 156 17.90 -13.47 16.52
C GLU A 156 17.42 -13.77 17.95
N LYS A 157 16.49 -12.98 18.45
CA LYS A 157 15.94 -13.17 19.79
C LYS A 157 14.94 -14.33 19.80
N GLY A 158 15.17 -15.30 20.64
CA GLY A 158 14.26 -16.43 20.85
C GLY A 158 12.87 -16.01 21.33
N ASP A 159 11.92 -16.95 21.24
CA ASP A 159 10.52 -16.73 21.65
C ASP A 159 10.43 -16.23 23.11
N SER A 160 9.64 -15.18 23.33
CA SER A 160 9.29 -14.70 24.67
C SER A 160 8.48 -15.76 25.44
N PHE A 161 8.37 -15.63 26.75
CA PHE A 161 7.56 -16.53 27.57
C PHE A 161 6.12 -16.65 27.05
N ILE A 162 5.50 -15.54 26.65
CA ILE A 162 4.12 -15.51 26.10
C ILE A 162 4.06 -16.25 24.75
N GLN A 163 5.08 -16.13 23.91
CA GLN A 163 5.17 -16.86 22.64
C GLN A 163 5.36 -18.36 22.86
N LYS A 164 6.15 -18.77 23.85
CA LYS A 164 6.30 -20.18 24.28
C LYS A 164 4.98 -20.77 24.79
N LEU A 165 4.12 -19.97 25.40
CA LEU A 165 2.74 -20.34 25.76
C LEU A 165 1.78 -20.42 24.56
N GLY A 166 2.24 -20.12 23.34
CA GLY A 166 1.47 -20.23 22.12
C GLY A 166 0.70 -18.97 21.71
N PHE A 167 0.96 -17.81 22.37
CA PHE A 167 0.31 -16.55 22.03
C PHE A 167 1.25 -15.63 21.27
N PHE A 168 0.70 -14.78 20.37
CA PHE A 168 1.44 -13.77 19.58
C PHE A 168 2.68 -14.32 18.86
N ARG A 169 2.56 -15.53 18.29
CA ARG A 169 3.66 -16.23 17.63
C ARG A 169 4.01 -15.57 16.31
N ARG A 170 4.81 -14.52 16.38
CA ARG A 170 5.35 -13.82 15.22
C ARG A 170 6.86 -14.06 15.13
N LYS A 171 7.31 -14.56 13.99
CA LYS A 171 8.72 -14.58 13.61
C LYS A 171 9.01 -13.54 12.55
N VAL A 172 10.14 -12.86 12.68
CA VAL A 172 10.68 -11.94 11.69
C VAL A 172 11.80 -12.65 10.95
N VAL A 173 11.78 -12.59 9.64
CA VAL A 173 12.77 -13.26 8.77
C VAL A 173 13.96 -12.34 8.55
N PRO A 174 15.21 -12.82 8.75
CA PRO A 174 16.42 -12.06 8.46
C PRO A 174 16.58 -11.76 6.96
N GLU A 175 17.22 -10.63 6.64
CA GLU A 175 17.35 -10.16 5.23
C GLU A 175 18.17 -11.10 4.35
N HIS A 176 19.18 -11.80 4.88
CA HIS A 176 19.99 -12.72 4.10
C HIS A 176 19.20 -13.89 3.48
N LEU A 177 18.03 -14.23 4.05
CA LEU A 177 17.13 -15.24 3.49
C LEU A 177 16.30 -14.74 2.30
N TYR A 178 16.37 -13.45 1.95
CA TYR A 178 15.58 -12.90 0.83
C TYR A 178 16.30 -12.97 -0.53
N VAL A 179 17.53 -13.44 -0.58
CA VAL A 179 18.38 -13.40 -1.79
C VAL A 179 19.12 -14.72 -2.03
N GLY A 180 19.31 -15.05 -3.31
CA GLY A 180 20.13 -16.20 -3.75
C GLY A 180 19.71 -17.51 -3.10
N GLU A 181 20.67 -18.27 -2.63
CA GLU A 181 20.46 -19.57 -1.98
C GLU A 181 19.63 -19.49 -0.69
N GLY A 182 19.58 -18.34 -0.04
CA GLY A 182 18.71 -18.11 1.13
C GLY A 182 17.23 -18.32 0.84
N MET A 183 16.80 -18.28 -0.43
CA MET A 183 15.41 -18.57 -0.80
C MET A 183 15.02 -20.03 -0.51
N ARG A 184 15.94 -20.98 -0.67
CA ARG A 184 15.71 -22.38 -0.28
C ARG A 184 15.46 -22.50 1.22
N ASP A 185 16.34 -21.91 2.03
CA ASP A 185 16.22 -21.93 3.49
C ASP A 185 14.94 -21.25 3.96
N LEU A 186 14.52 -20.17 3.29
CA LEU A 186 13.27 -19.50 3.57
C LEU A 186 12.05 -20.37 3.24
N ILE A 187 12.06 -21.12 2.14
CA ILE A 187 10.99 -22.08 1.81
C ILE A 187 10.92 -23.18 2.86
N GLU A 188 12.07 -23.73 3.25
CA GLU A 188 12.16 -24.74 4.32
C GLU A 188 11.63 -24.20 5.65
N LEU A 189 12.04 -22.99 6.03
CA LEU A 189 11.51 -22.31 7.22
C LEU A 189 9.98 -22.14 7.17
N ILE A 190 9.44 -21.75 6.02
CA ILE A 190 7.99 -21.61 5.83
C ILE A 190 7.30 -22.97 5.98
N ASN A 191 7.88 -24.03 5.39
CA ASN A 191 7.32 -25.38 5.44
C ASN A 191 7.37 -25.99 6.85
N ASP A 192 8.41 -25.73 7.61
CA ASP A 192 8.56 -26.21 9.00
C ASP A 192 7.73 -25.41 9.97
N TYR A 193 7.77 -24.08 9.86
CA TYR A 193 7.04 -23.21 10.77
C TYR A 193 5.53 -23.26 10.54
N LYS A 194 5.08 -23.51 9.29
CA LYS A 194 3.68 -23.56 8.87
C LYS A 194 2.89 -22.35 9.35
N PRO A 195 3.25 -21.13 8.92
CA PRO A 195 2.60 -19.91 9.34
C PRO A 195 1.13 -19.89 8.88
N GLN A 196 0.24 -19.39 9.73
CA GLN A 196 -1.14 -19.10 9.34
C GLN A 196 -1.20 -17.83 8.49
N MET A 197 -0.27 -16.89 8.73
CA MET A 197 -0.16 -15.64 8.00
C MET A 197 1.28 -15.37 7.56
N ILE A 198 1.43 -14.92 6.32
CA ILE A 198 2.68 -14.37 5.76
C ILE A 198 2.45 -12.91 5.39
N ALA A 199 3.32 -12.01 5.88
CA ALA A 199 3.33 -10.60 5.49
C ALA A 199 4.74 -10.22 5.05
N PHE A 200 5.00 -10.29 3.74
CA PHE A 200 6.28 -9.98 3.13
C PHE A 200 6.15 -8.82 2.14
N ARG A 201 7.28 -8.19 1.78
CA ARG A 201 7.31 -7.29 0.63
C ARG A 201 6.92 -8.04 -0.64
N LYS A 202 6.28 -7.36 -1.58
CA LYS A 202 5.86 -7.96 -2.87
C LYS A 202 7.02 -8.68 -3.56
N ASN A 203 8.19 -8.02 -3.62
CA ASN A 203 9.38 -8.61 -4.23
C ASN A 203 9.78 -9.96 -3.61
N VAL A 204 9.74 -10.09 -2.28
CA VAL A 204 10.10 -11.34 -1.60
C VAL A 204 9.11 -12.45 -1.94
N LEU A 205 7.80 -12.16 -1.93
CA LEU A 205 6.77 -13.15 -2.30
C LEU A 205 6.91 -13.59 -3.76
N VAL A 206 7.16 -12.65 -4.68
CA VAL A 206 7.35 -12.96 -6.11
C VAL A 206 8.60 -13.84 -6.31
N ARG A 207 9.72 -13.48 -5.67
CA ARG A 207 10.97 -14.26 -5.74
C ARG A 207 10.80 -15.67 -5.19
N LEU A 208 10.13 -15.81 -4.04
CA LEU A 208 9.80 -17.13 -3.48
C LEU A 208 8.96 -17.96 -4.45
N ALA A 209 7.95 -17.36 -5.09
CA ALA A 209 7.08 -18.06 -6.03
C ALA A 209 7.88 -18.52 -7.27
N VAL A 210 8.71 -17.64 -7.84
CA VAL A 210 9.56 -17.96 -8.99
C VAL A 210 10.60 -19.00 -8.61
N TYR A 211 11.27 -18.85 -7.47
CA TYR A 211 12.27 -19.81 -7.00
C TYR A 211 11.66 -21.21 -6.79
N ALA A 212 10.51 -21.28 -6.13
CA ALA A 212 9.81 -22.54 -5.90
C ALA A 212 9.45 -23.26 -7.23
N LYS A 213 8.93 -22.51 -8.22
CA LYS A 213 8.63 -23.04 -9.56
C LYS A 213 9.89 -23.53 -10.28
N ASN A 214 10.96 -22.76 -10.28
CA ASN A 214 12.22 -23.09 -10.97
C ASN A 214 12.92 -24.32 -10.38
N HIS A 215 12.70 -24.64 -9.10
CA HIS A 215 13.35 -25.74 -8.40
C HIS A 215 12.39 -26.88 -8.04
N ASP A 216 11.16 -26.87 -8.55
CA ASP A 216 10.10 -27.85 -8.26
C ASP A 216 9.89 -28.05 -6.75
N MET A 217 9.95 -26.95 -5.98
CA MET A 217 9.79 -26.98 -4.52
C MET A 217 8.34 -26.71 -4.13
N LYS A 218 7.81 -27.58 -3.26
CA LYS A 218 6.51 -27.30 -2.63
C LYS A 218 6.67 -26.28 -1.52
N ILE A 219 5.76 -25.32 -1.48
CA ILE A 219 5.71 -24.31 -0.41
C ILE A 219 4.39 -24.43 0.36
N TRP A 220 4.50 -24.26 1.69
CA TRP A 220 3.32 -24.24 2.56
C TRP A 220 2.36 -23.11 2.16
N GLN A 221 1.09 -23.43 1.99
CA GLN A 221 0.05 -22.47 1.71
C GLN A 221 -0.53 -21.92 3.02
N PRO A 222 -0.26 -20.66 3.36
CA PRO A 222 -0.79 -20.04 4.57
C PRO A 222 -2.29 -19.79 4.41
N LYS A 223 -3.01 -19.69 5.53
CA LYS A 223 -4.44 -19.34 5.49
C LYS A 223 -4.67 -17.97 4.85
N VAL A 224 -3.76 -17.00 5.15
CA VAL A 224 -3.79 -15.66 4.57
C VAL A 224 -2.36 -15.15 4.37
N TYR A 225 -2.18 -14.33 3.35
CA TYR A 225 -0.93 -13.64 3.10
C TYR A 225 -1.16 -12.30 2.43
N THR A 226 -0.20 -11.39 2.59
CA THR A 226 -0.28 -10.05 2.02
C THR A 226 1.08 -9.57 1.54
N PRO A 227 1.20 -9.10 0.30
CA PRO A 227 2.30 -8.26 -0.12
C PRO A 227 2.16 -6.88 0.52
N VAL A 228 3.23 -6.35 1.08
CA VAL A 228 3.23 -5.02 1.70
C VAL A 228 4.09 -4.05 0.92
N SER A 229 3.76 -2.77 1.04
CA SER A 229 4.50 -1.60 0.50
C SER A 229 4.39 -1.35 -1.00
N GLU A 230 3.72 -2.19 -1.77
CA GLU A 230 3.63 -2.06 -3.23
C GLU A 230 2.27 -2.57 -3.74
N MET A 231 1.80 -1.95 -4.82
CA MET A 231 0.58 -2.39 -5.51
C MET A 231 0.76 -3.78 -6.11
N VAL A 232 -0.27 -4.61 -6.00
CA VAL A 232 -0.33 -5.94 -6.61
C VAL A 232 -0.98 -5.82 -7.99
N ASP A 233 -0.15 -5.96 -9.03
CA ASP A 233 -0.62 -6.09 -10.41
C ASP A 233 -1.20 -7.50 -10.66
N GLU A 234 -1.93 -7.67 -11.76
CA GLU A 234 -2.68 -8.90 -12.04
C GLU A 234 -1.77 -10.11 -12.31
N ILE A 235 -0.60 -9.90 -12.89
CA ILE A 235 0.39 -10.99 -13.10
C ILE A 235 0.93 -11.45 -11.76
N THR A 236 1.36 -10.52 -10.93
CA THR A 236 1.79 -10.83 -9.56
C THR A 236 0.67 -11.54 -8.79
N ARG A 237 -0.58 -11.05 -8.89
CA ARG A 237 -1.72 -11.68 -8.23
C ARG A 237 -1.89 -13.13 -8.65
N ARG A 238 -1.89 -13.41 -9.95
CA ARG A 238 -2.01 -14.78 -10.50
C ARG A 238 -0.89 -15.67 -9.99
N LEU A 239 0.36 -15.23 -10.11
CA LEU A 239 1.53 -15.97 -9.64
C LEU A 239 1.43 -16.32 -8.15
N LEU A 240 1.02 -15.35 -7.32
CA LEU A 240 0.90 -15.55 -5.88
C LEU A 240 -0.25 -16.49 -5.51
N LEU A 241 -1.41 -16.40 -6.19
CA LEU A 241 -2.53 -17.31 -5.98
C LEU A 241 -2.16 -18.76 -6.35
N GLU A 242 -1.48 -18.96 -7.49
CA GLU A 242 -1.01 -20.28 -7.91
C GLU A 242 -0.01 -20.88 -6.91
N THR A 243 0.83 -20.06 -6.27
CA THR A 243 1.89 -20.53 -5.36
C THR A 243 1.38 -20.71 -3.93
N PHE A 244 0.69 -19.70 -3.39
CA PHE A 244 0.32 -19.63 -1.96
C PHE A 244 -1.17 -19.90 -1.70
N GLY A 245 -1.98 -20.13 -2.75
CA GLY A 245 -3.43 -20.36 -2.64
C GLY A 245 -4.25 -19.08 -2.48
N ASP A 246 -5.55 -19.24 -2.21
CA ASP A 246 -6.57 -18.17 -2.27
C ASP A 246 -6.56 -17.20 -1.08
N GLY A 247 -5.58 -17.28 -0.19
CA GLY A 247 -5.50 -16.47 1.03
C GLY A 247 -4.99 -15.04 0.83
N LEU A 248 -4.83 -14.56 -0.41
CA LEU A 248 -4.32 -13.23 -0.71
C LEU A 248 -5.28 -12.14 -0.26
N PHE A 249 -4.84 -11.26 0.63
CA PHE A 249 -5.49 -9.97 0.87
C PHE A 249 -4.55 -8.82 0.55
N ASP A 250 -5.10 -7.70 0.12
CA ASP A 250 -4.34 -6.53 -0.28
C ASP A 250 -4.79 -5.32 0.53
N ALA A 251 -3.85 -4.73 1.29
CA ALA A 251 -4.10 -3.58 2.16
C ALA A 251 -3.59 -2.30 1.50
N TYR A 252 -4.50 -1.36 1.25
CA TYR A 252 -4.20 -0.07 0.65
C TYR A 252 -4.01 1.01 1.69
N GLY A 253 -3.01 1.85 1.49
CA GLY A 253 -2.70 3.02 2.32
C GLY A 253 -1.29 3.55 2.10
N CYS A 254 -0.93 4.57 2.84
CA CYS A 254 0.41 5.16 2.85
C CYS A 254 0.89 5.37 4.30
N ASN A 255 2.16 5.71 4.46
CA ASN A 255 2.72 5.92 5.80
C ASN A 255 2.02 7.04 6.56
N GLU A 256 1.60 8.09 5.85
CA GLU A 256 0.98 9.28 6.41
C GLU A 256 -0.42 8.98 6.99
N THR A 257 -1.19 8.12 6.34
CA THR A 257 -2.55 7.79 6.74
C THR A 257 -2.68 6.44 7.46
N GLY A 258 -1.67 5.57 7.31
CA GLY A 258 -1.78 4.16 7.66
C GLY A 258 -2.58 3.38 6.61
N SER A 259 -2.96 2.14 6.92
CA SER A 259 -3.84 1.34 6.08
C SER A 259 -5.25 1.92 6.09
N CYS A 260 -5.79 2.22 4.91
CA CYS A 260 -7.08 2.90 4.71
C CYS A 260 -8.19 1.98 4.23
N ALA A 261 -7.82 0.96 3.44
CA ALA A 261 -8.76 0.02 2.84
C ALA A 261 -8.15 -1.36 2.68
N VAL A 262 -8.97 -2.38 2.47
CA VAL A 262 -8.54 -3.76 2.24
C VAL A 262 -9.39 -4.44 1.17
N ARG A 263 -8.73 -5.12 0.25
CA ARG A 263 -9.33 -6.14 -0.60
C ARG A 263 -9.11 -7.50 0.07
N LEU A 264 -10.19 -8.09 0.56
CA LEU A 264 -10.16 -9.38 1.25
C LEU A 264 -9.96 -10.53 0.25
N PRO A 265 -9.56 -11.72 0.71
CA PRO A 265 -9.56 -12.92 -0.12
C PRO A 265 -10.92 -13.09 -0.82
N ASN A 266 -10.89 -13.42 -2.11
CA ASN A 266 -12.09 -13.61 -2.95
C ASN A 266 -12.99 -12.37 -3.11
N SER A 267 -12.48 -11.17 -2.85
CA SER A 267 -13.16 -9.90 -3.14
C SER A 267 -12.53 -9.20 -4.35
N ASP A 268 -13.39 -8.59 -5.18
CA ASP A 268 -12.96 -7.78 -6.32
C ASP A 268 -12.90 -6.29 -6.00
N GLU A 269 -13.17 -5.92 -4.74
CA GLU A 269 -13.19 -4.53 -4.30
C GLU A 269 -12.54 -4.34 -2.95
N TYR A 270 -12.14 -3.09 -2.66
CA TYR A 270 -11.59 -2.69 -1.38
C TYR A 270 -12.67 -2.09 -0.49
N TYR A 271 -12.82 -2.66 0.70
CA TYR A 271 -13.58 -2.05 1.79
C TYR A 271 -12.73 -0.95 2.44
N ILE A 272 -13.26 0.28 2.47
CA ILE A 272 -12.64 1.43 3.17
C ILE A 272 -13.01 1.34 4.66
N TYR A 273 -12.03 1.49 5.55
CA TYR A 273 -12.27 1.45 7.01
C TYR A 273 -13.02 2.68 7.48
N SER A 274 -14.32 2.71 7.23
CA SER A 274 -15.18 3.86 7.44
C SER A 274 -15.25 4.38 8.89
N ASP A 275 -14.83 3.57 9.85
CA ASP A 275 -14.69 3.99 11.26
C ASP A 275 -13.38 4.75 11.55
N THR A 276 -12.38 4.66 10.66
CA THR A 276 -11.07 5.29 10.84
C THR A 276 -10.62 6.16 9.67
N HIS A 277 -11.26 6.05 8.51
CA HIS A 277 -10.88 6.80 7.30
C HIS A 277 -12.08 7.26 6.50
N VAL A 278 -11.85 8.34 5.75
CA VAL A 278 -12.64 8.71 4.57
C VAL A 278 -11.67 8.71 3.39
N LEU A 279 -12.06 8.07 2.29
CA LEU A 279 -11.40 8.20 1.00
C LEU A 279 -12.40 8.81 0.02
N ASN A 280 -12.13 10.02 -0.42
CA ASN A 280 -12.83 10.68 -1.50
C ASN A 280 -11.99 10.59 -2.77
N LEU A 281 -12.64 10.59 -3.92
CA LEU A 281 -11.98 10.74 -5.22
C LEU A 281 -12.37 12.09 -5.80
N ILE A 282 -11.37 12.81 -6.32
CA ILE A 282 -11.58 14.07 -7.02
C ILE A 282 -11.07 13.95 -8.46
N ASN A 283 -11.87 14.44 -9.40
CA ASN A 283 -11.48 14.51 -10.82
C ASN A 283 -10.51 15.69 -11.06
N ASP A 284 -10.07 15.84 -12.29
CA ASP A 284 -9.12 16.88 -12.68
C ASP A 284 -9.70 18.31 -12.55
N GLU A 285 -11.05 18.46 -12.40
CA GLU A 285 -11.71 19.72 -12.07
C GLU A 285 -11.79 20.00 -10.56
N GLY A 286 -11.25 19.11 -9.71
CA GLY A 286 -11.32 19.23 -8.25
C GLY A 286 -12.65 18.87 -7.62
N LYS A 287 -13.56 18.25 -8.38
CA LYS A 287 -14.90 17.84 -7.91
C LYS A 287 -14.91 16.37 -7.48
N LEU A 288 -15.79 16.04 -6.53
CA LEU A 288 -16.05 14.65 -6.16
C LEU A 288 -16.54 13.85 -7.36
N ASP A 289 -15.94 12.67 -7.53
CA ASP A 289 -16.25 11.77 -8.63
C ASP A 289 -16.06 10.31 -8.17
N ASP A 290 -16.49 9.35 -8.99
CA ASP A 290 -16.23 7.93 -8.80
C ASP A 290 -14.91 7.48 -9.44
N GLU A 291 -14.22 8.37 -10.17
CA GLU A 291 -12.89 8.19 -10.70
C GLU A 291 -12.06 9.46 -10.49
N GLY A 292 -10.83 9.32 -9.98
CA GLY A 292 -9.95 10.47 -9.77
C GLY A 292 -8.81 10.22 -8.80
N SER A 293 -8.21 11.32 -8.35
CA SER A 293 -7.15 11.34 -7.33
C SER A 293 -7.70 10.96 -5.97
N VAL A 294 -6.98 10.10 -5.25
CA VAL A 294 -7.37 9.64 -3.91
C VAL A 294 -7.03 10.70 -2.88
N ILE A 295 -8.06 11.16 -2.18
CA ILE A 295 -7.99 12.14 -1.09
C ILE A 295 -8.37 11.46 0.20
N ALA A 296 -7.44 11.40 1.15
CA ALA A 296 -7.62 10.66 2.40
C ALA A 296 -7.78 11.58 3.61
N THR A 297 -8.74 11.25 4.48
CA THR A 297 -8.91 11.85 5.80
C THR A 297 -8.88 10.77 6.87
N THR A 298 -8.06 10.96 7.93
CA THR A 298 -7.96 10.03 9.05
C THR A 298 -8.87 10.47 10.21
N LEU A 299 -9.77 9.59 10.65
CA LEU A 299 -10.76 9.86 11.68
C LEU A 299 -10.31 9.48 13.12
N TYR A 300 -9.03 9.14 13.27
CA TYR A 300 -8.42 8.76 14.55
C TYR A 300 -7.24 9.64 14.95
N LYS A 301 -6.72 10.44 14.04
CA LYS A 301 -5.64 11.40 14.27
C LYS A 301 -6.24 12.73 14.71
N PHE A 302 -6.15 13.03 15.98
CA PHE A 302 -6.69 14.26 16.57
C PHE A 302 -5.60 15.23 17.03
N ASP A 303 -4.40 14.72 17.32
CA ASP A 303 -3.27 15.53 17.77
C ASP A 303 -2.52 16.10 16.52
N TYR A 304 -2.33 15.26 15.51
CA TYR A 304 -1.76 15.61 14.21
C TYR A 304 -2.69 15.18 13.07
N PRO A 305 -3.82 15.89 12.87
CA PRO A 305 -4.85 15.50 11.91
C PRO A 305 -4.30 15.42 10.48
N ILE A 306 -4.79 14.45 9.72
CA ILE A 306 -4.59 14.37 8.27
C ILE A 306 -5.99 14.49 7.65
N ILE A 307 -6.26 15.65 7.05
CA ILE A 307 -7.57 15.99 6.46
C ILE A 307 -7.36 16.32 5.00
N ASN A 308 -8.12 15.67 4.12
CA ASN A 308 -8.08 15.84 2.67
C ASN A 308 -6.67 15.73 2.07
N TYR A 309 -5.87 14.78 2.56
CA TYR A 309 -4.52 14.57 2.06
C TYR A 309 -4.54 13.86 0.70
N GLU A 310 -3.88 14.47 -0.28
CA GLU A 310 -3.67 13.87 -1.60
C GLU A 310 -2.60 12.78 -1.51
N VAL A 311 -3.04 11.52 -1.65
CA VAL A 311 -2.16 10.34 -1.49
C VAL A 311 -1.18 10.20 -2.66
N GLY A 312 -1.55 10.74 -3.84
CA GLY A 312 -0.79 10.65 -5.08
C GLY A 312 -1.10 9.40 -5.90
N ASP A 313 -2.21 8.73 -5.62
CA ASP A 313 -2.72 7.61 -6.42
C ASP A 313 -4.04 8.01 -7.09
N LYS A 314 -4.35 7.44 -8.27
CA LYS A 314 -5.68 7.49 -8.90
C LYS A 314 -6.42 6.17 -8.64
N ALA A 315 -7.74 6.25 -8.48
CA ALA A 315 -8.59 5.09 -8.25
C ALA A 315 -9.94 5.21 -8.97
N VAL A 316 -10.64 4.08 -9.03
CA VAL A 316 -12.06 3.98 -9.42
C VAL A 316 -12.83 3.45 -8.23
N SER A 317 -13.97 4.03 -7.94
CA SER A 317 -14.85 3.66 -6.84
C SER A 317 -16.28 3.43 -7.28
N GLU A 318 -17.07 2.93 -6.37
CA GLU A 318 -18.52 2.84 -6.45
C GLU A 318 -19.10 3.25 -5.11
N THR A 319 -20.11 4.09 -5.13
CA THR A 319 -20.82 4.52 -3.92
C THR A 319 -22.17 3.83 -3.83
N ARG A 320 -22.39 3.05 -2.76
CA ARG A 320 -23.65 2.34 -2.49
C ARG A 320 -24.26 2.89 -1.21
N GLU A 321 -25.48 3.43 -1.31
CA GLU A 321 -26.20 4.05 -0.19
C GLU A 321 -25.35 5.06 0.60
N GLY A 322 -24.49 5.81 -0.10
CA GLY A 322 -23.58 6.81 0.51
C GLY A 322 -22.36 6.22 1.23
N VAL A 323 -22.01 4.97 0.99
CA VAL A 323 -20.75 4.34 1.42
C VAL A 323 -19.92 4.00 0.18
N ARG A 324 -18.70 4.50 0.14
CA ARG A 324 -17.76 4.32 -0.97
C ARG A 324 -16.95 3.03 -0.82
N TYR A 325 -16.76 2.34 -1.93
CA TYR A 325 -15.89 1.17 -2.10
C TYR A 325 -14.91 1.44 -3.24
N LEU A 326 -13.64 1.11 -3.09
CA LEU A 326 -12.70 1.23 -4.20
C LEU A 326 -12.77 -0.04 -5.07
N LYS A 327 -13.05 0.13 -6.34
CA LYS A 327 -13.09 -0.99 -7.32
C LYS A 327 -11.68 -1.32 -7.81
N ARG A 328 -10.87 -0.29 -8.04
CA ARG A 328 -9.51 -0.45 -8.55
C ARG A 328 -8.64 0.75 -8.18
N ILE A 329 -7.41 0.47 -7.80
CA ILE A 329 -6.35 1.46 -7.67
C ILE A 329 -5.56 1.44 -8.97
N LYS A 330 -5.44 2.60 -9.63
CA LYS A 330 -4.78 2.74 -10.94
C LYS A 330 -3.27 2.96 -10.84
N GLY A 331 -2.73 3.16 -9.63
CA GLY A 331 -1.33 3.47 -9.39
C GLY A 331 -1.08 4.98 -9.26
N ARG A 332 0.20 5.36 -9.23
CA ARG A 332 0.62 6.73 -8.94
C ARG A 332 0.42 7.68 -10.10
N THR A 333 0.02 8.89 -9.79
CA THR A 333 -0.07 10.00 -10.75
C THR A 333 1.30 10.41 -11.31
N ASN A 334 2.41 10.01 -10.68
CA ASN A 334 3.77 10.38 -11.05
C ASN A 334 4.50 9.33 -11.90
N ASP A 335 3.90 8.18 -12.18
CA ASP A 335 4.44 7.21 -13.13
C ASP A 335 3.96 7.62 -14.54
N LEU A 336 4.65 8.64 -15.10
CA LEU A 336 4.31 9.24 -16.39
C LEU A 336 5.31 8.79 -17.46
N VAL A 337 4.79 8.40 -18.61
CA VAL A 337 5.55 8.21 -19.84
C VAL A 337 5.74 9.59 -20.48
N GLN A 338 6.97 9.94 -20.76
CA GLN A 338 7.35 11.20 -21.43
C GLN A 338 7.35 10.99 -22.94
N HIS A 339 6.68 11.87 -23.69
CA HIS A 339 6.65 11.78 -25.15
C HIS A 339 7.55 12.82 -25.81
N ALA A 340 8.05 12.50 -27.01
CA ALA A 340 8.93 13.39 -27.78
C ALA A 340 8.27 14.74 -28.13
N ASN A 341 6.94 14.79 -28.17
CA ASN A 341 6.16 16.00 -28.41
C ASN A 341 5.96 16.89 -27.16
N GLY A 342 6.59 16.50 -26.02
CA GLY A 342 6.51 17.24 -24.75
C GLY A 342 5.26 16.92 -23.91
N THR A 343 4.39 16.02 -24.36
CA THR A 343 3.25 15.56 -23.57
C THR A 343 3.64 14.45 -22.60
N GLU A 344 2.84 14.26 -21.57
CA GLU A 344 2.98 13.20 -20.57
C GLU A 344 1.71 12.36 -20.52
N THR A 345 1.84 11.04 -20.46
CA THR A 345 0.71 10.13 -20.25
C THR A 345 0.97 9.19 -19.10
N SER A 346 -0.11 8.72 -18.44
CA SER A 346 0.03 7.75 -17.35
C SER A 346 0.58 6.41 -17.86
N ALA A 347 1.59 5.86 -17.20
CA ALA A 347 2.10 4.52 -17.50
C ALA A 347 1.09 3.39 -17.18
N THR A 348 -0.07 3.72 -16.62
CA THR A 348 -1.09 2.72 -16.21
C THR A 348 -1.52 1.83 -17.37
N GLU A 349 -1.73 2.39 -18.58
CA GLU A 349 -2.16 1.61 -19.74
C GLU A 349 -1.02 0.70 -20.24
N LEU A 350 0.21 1.19 -20.24
CA LEU A 350 1.40 0.40 -20.54
C LEU A 350 1.54 -0.79 -19.57
N MET A 351 1.34 -0.54 -18.27
CA MET A 351 1.40 -1.58 -17.23
C MET A 351 0.26 -2.62 -17.30
N LYS A 352 -0.78 -2.39 -18.08
CA LYS A 352 -1.85 -3.38 -18.32
C LYS A 352 -1.55 -4.35 -19.46
N ILE A 353 -0.65 -4.01 -20.36
CA ILE A 353 -0.33 -4.85 -21.52
C ILE A 353 -0.04 -6.29 -21.12
N PRO A 354 0.79 -6.56 -20.10
CA PRO A 354 1.10 -7.92 -19.67
C PRO A 354 -0.12 -8.76 -19.26
N ASN A 355 -1.22 -8.14 -18.88
CA ASN A 355 -2.43 -8.86 -18.45
C ASN A 355 -3.14 -9.60 -19.61
N GLY A 356 -2.84 -9.23 -20.85
CA GLY A 356 -3.43 -9.81 -22.05
C GLY A 356 -2.72 -11.09 -22.55
N ILE A 357 -1.63 -11.53 -21.90
CA ILE A 357 -0.86 -12.72 -22.30
C ILE A 357 -0.43 -13.51 -21.07
N THR A 358 -0.18 -14.81 -21.22
CA THR A 358 0.40 -15.66 -20.18
C THR A 358 1.86 -15.99 -20.49
N GLY A 359 2.56 -16.69 -19.61
CA GLY A 359 3.94 -17.13 -19.82
C GLY A 359 5.01 -16.18 -19.29
N ILE A 360 4.61 -15.13 -18.55
CA ILE A 360 5.51 -14.23 -17.82
C ILE A 360 5.15 -14.19 -16.33
N SER A 361 6.18 -14.20 -15.49
CA SER A 361 6.05 -14.14 -14.02
C SER A 361 6.43 -12.77 -13.45
N GLN A 362 7.28 -12.00 -14.15
CA GLN A 362 7.68 -10.65 -13.78
C GLN A 362 7.83 -9.78 -15.03
N PHE A 363 7.56 -8.48 -14.86
CA PHE A 363 7.83 -7.50 -15.91
C PHE A 363 8.25 -6.15 -15.31
N ARG A 364 8.97 -5.36 -16.11
CA ARG A 364 9.26 -3.95 -15.82
C ARG A 364 9.49 -3.20 -17.12
N TYR A 365 8.85 -2.05 -17.24
CA TYR A 365 9.17 -1.08 -18.28
C TYR A 365 10.15 -0.06 -17.74
N VAL A 366 11.17 0.26 -18.53
CA VAL A 366 12.13 1.32 -18.23
C VAL A 366 12.18 2.25 -19.43
N GLN A 367 11.62 3.44 -19.29
CA GLN A 367 11.79 4.47 -20.30
C GLN A 367 13.21 5.03 -20.19
N GLU A 368 14.07 4.68 -21.13
CA GLU A 368 15.49 5.05 -21.15
C GLU A 368 15.70 6.46 -21.71
N SER A 369 14.93 6.82 -22.76
CA SER A 369 14.91 8.11 -23.41
C SER A 369 13.48 8.47 -23.87
N LEU A 370 13.30 9.59 -24.55
CA LEU A 370 12.01 10.00 -25.11
C LEU A 370 11.47 9.07 -26.20
N ASP A 371 12.35 8.27 -26.81
CA ASP A 371 12.07 7.40 -27.94
C ASP A 371 12.44 5.92 -27.69
N GLU A 372 12.84 5.55 -26.45
CA GLU A 372 13.31 4.21 -26.14
C GLU A 372 12.71 3.68 -24.83
N ILE A 373 12.12 2.49 -24.89
CA ILE A 373 11.60 1.76 -23.74
C ILE A 373 12.23 0.35 -23.69
N SER A 374 12.92 0.05 -22.61
CA SER A 374 13.35 -1.30 -22.28
C SER A 374 12.24 -2.05 -21.57
N ILE A 375 11.95 -3.27 -22.00
CA ILE A 375 10.94 -4.17 -21.43
C ILE A 375 11.66 -5.38 -20.84
N LEU A 376 11.80 -5.38 -19.51
CA LEU A 376 12.43 -6.47 -18.78
C LEU A 376 11.35 -7.52 -18.48
N LEU A 377 11.62 -8.77 -18.81
CA LEU A 377 10.66 -9.88 -18.67
C LEU A 377 11.32 -11.08 -18.00
N VAL A 378 10.56 -11.78 -17.17
CA VAL A 378 10.91 -13.10 -16.63
C VAL A 378 9.89 -14.10 -17.13
N LYS A 379 10.36 -15.16 -17.79
CA LYS A 379 9.51 -16.25 -18.26
C LYS A 379 8.87 -16.97 -17.08
N ASP A 380 7.59 -17.32 -17.18
CA ASP A 380 6.98 -18.27 -16.26
C ASP A 380 7.37 -19.70 -16.66
N PRO A 381 8.17 -20.42 -15.85
CA PRO A 381 8.61 -21.75 -16.20
C PRO A 381 7.48 -22.79 -16.29
N GLY A 382 6.35 -22.52 -15.61
CA GLY A 382 5.16 -23.37 -15.62
C GLY A 382 4.25 -23.16 -16.83
N ASP A 383 4.48 -22.11 -17.63
CA ASP A 383 3.63 -21.79 -18.78
C ASP A 383 4.45 -21.78 -20.08
N THR A 384 4.23 -22.81 -20.90
CA THR A 384 4.91 -23.00 -22.20
C THR A 384 4.02 -22.63 -23.39
N LYS A 385 2.85 -22.02 -23.17
CA LYS A 385 1.86 -21.73 -24.21
C LYS A 385 2.39 -20.79 -25.30
N TYR A 386 3.19 -19.79 -24.90
CA TYR A 386 3.75 -18.81 -25.81
C TYR A 386 5.28 -18.85 -25.75
N SER A 387 5.94 -18.73 -26.91
CA SER A 387 7.39 -18.54 -27.00
C SER A 387 7.77 -17.13 -26.51
N LYS A 388 9.07 -16.86 -26.35
CA LYS A 388 9.56 -15.51 -26.06
C LYS A 388 9.22 -14.56 -27.19
N GLU A 389 9.37 -15.00 -28.41
CA GLU A 389 9.10 -14.28 -29.65
C GLU A 389 7.59 -13.90 -29.75
N ASP A 390 6.68 -14.82 -29.42
CA ASP A 390 5.24 -14.53 -29.38
C ASP A 390 4.90 -13.44 -28.37
N ILE A 391 5.55 -13.50 -27.20
CA ILE A 391 5.37 -12.49 -26.14
C ILE A 391 5.90 -11.13 -26.60
N GLU A 392 7.09 -11.07 -27.17
CA GLU A 392 7.69 -9.83 -27.69
C GLU A 392 6.82 -9.20 -28.80
N GLN A 393 6.30 -10.01 -29.72
CA GLN A 393 5.37 -9.55 -30.77
C GLN A 393 4.08 -9.00 -30.17
N PHE A 394 3.52 -9.68 -29.16
CA PHE A 394 2.33 -9.22 -28.47
C PHE A 394 2.56 -7.85 -27.81
N PHE A 395 3.68 -7.69 -27.07
CA PHE A 395 4.01 -6.42 -26.43
C PHE A 395 4.25 -5.31 -27.45
N SER A 396 5.01 -5.58 -28.49
CA SER A 396 5.29 -4.61 -29.56
C SER A 396 4.01 -4.09 -30.17
N LYS A 397 3.08 -4.99 -30.56
CA LYS A 397 1.80 -4.61 -31.11
C LYS A 397 0.96 -3.78 -30.13
N LYS A 398 0.95 -4.15 -28.86
CA LYS A 398 0.16 -3.41 -27.84
C LYS A 398 0.72 -2.03 -27.53
N VAL A 399 2.04 -1.86 -27.54
CA VAL A 399 2.66 -0.53 -27.38
C VAL A 399 2.41 0.33 -28.62
N GLU A 400 2.48 -0.27 -29.82
CA GLU A 400 2.09 0.41 -31.06
C GLU A 400 0.62 0.84 -31.05
N ASP A 401 -0.31 -0.04 -30.66
CA ASP A 401 -1.74 0.27 -30.52
C ASP A 401 -1.98 1.44 -29.54
N LEU A 402 -1.15 1.54 -28.49
CA LEU A 402 -1.31 2.53 -27.43
C LEU A 402 -0.76 3.92 -27.78
N TYR A 403 0.39 3.98 -28.42
CA TYR A 403 1.13 5.23 -28.66
C TYR A 403 1.28 5.61 -30.13
N GLY A 404 0.92 4.71 -31.06
CA GLY A 404 1.15 4.87 -32.50
C GLY A 404 2.58 4.48 -32.91
N TYR A 405 2.77 4.18 -34.21
CA TYR A 405 4.07 3.83 -34.76
C TYR A 405 4.69 5.02 -35.50
N PRO A 406 6.02 5.27 -35.40
CA PRO A 406 7.06 4.59 -34.59
C PRO A 406 7.48 5.44 -33.38
N GLU A 407 6.64 5.57 -32.36
CA GLU A 407 6.96 6.47 -31.25
C GLU A 407 8.08 5.95 -30.36
N TYR A 408 8.19 4.61 -30.19
CA TYR A 408 9.20 4.02 -29.30
C TYR A 408 9.98 2.87 -29.94
N LYS A 409 11.30 2.88 -29.75
CA LYS A 409 12.16 1.72 -29.93
C LYS A 409 12.03 0.83 -28.69
N LEU A 410 11.59 -0.42 -28.86
CA LEU A 410 11.43 -1.38 -27.79
C LEU A 410 12.63 -2.32 -27.70
N ASN A 411 13.24 -2.41 -26.52
CA ASN A 411 14.32 -3.35 -26.24
C ASN A 411 13.82 -4.41 -25.25
N PHE A 412 13.73 -5.66 -25.69
CA PHE A 412 13.33 -6.76 -24.83
C PHE A 412 14.54 -7.39 -24.13
N CYS A 413 14.45 -7.49 -22.79
CA CYS A 413 15.49 -8.06 -21.95
C CYS A 413 14.91 -9.20 -21.12
N TRP A 414 15.22 -10.45 -21.53
CA TRP A 414 14.86 -11.63 -20.77
C TRP A 414 15.86 -11.88 -19.65
N MET A 415 15.34 -12.08 -18.45
CA MET A 415 16.12 -12.25 -17.22
C MET A 415 15.60 -13.47 -16.44
N ASP A 416 16.44 -14.01 -15.57
CA ASP A 416 16.00 -15.02 -14.59
C ASP A 416 15.21 -14.39 -13.45
N GLU A 417 15.55 -13.15 -13.10
CA GLU A 417 14.89 -12.35 -12.08
C GLU A 417 15.04 -10.85 -12.37
N ILE A 418 13.98 -10.05 -12.15
CA ILE A 418 14.08 -8.59 -12.16
C ILE A 418 14.47 -8.11 -10.75
N PRO A 419 15.65 -7.48 -10.56
CA PRO A 419 16.07 -7.02 -9.24
C PRO A 419 15.16 -5.89 -8.75
N PRO A 420 14.94 -5.76 -7.41
CA PRO A 420 14.30 -4.59 -6.85
C PRO A 420 15.10 -3.32 -7.14
N ASP A 421 14.45 -2.15 -7.07
CA ASP A 421 15.12 -0.87 -7.16
C ASP A 421 15.97 -0.58 -5.90
N GLU A 422 16.73 0.53 -5.90
CA GLU A 422 17.60 0.95 -4.78
C GLU A 422 16.85 1.08 -3.43
N ASN A 423 15.53 1.28 -3.48
CA ASN A 423 14.66 1.33 -2.31
C ASN A 423 14.07 -0.03 -1.92
N GLY A 424 14.48 -1.11 -2.58
CA GLY A 424 13.99 -2.46 -2.37
C GLY A 424 12.59 -2.71 -2.92
N LYS A 425 12.08 -1.88 -3.87
CA LYS A 425 10.75 -2.01 -4.46
C LYS A 425 10.81 -2.62 -5.86
N MET A 426 9.78 -3.37 -6.21
CA MET A 426 9.56 -3.89 -7.56
C MET A 426 8.59 -3.00 -8.33
N ARG A 427 9.08 -1.82 -8.76
CA ARG A 427 8.28 -0.94 -9.62
C ARG A 427 8.11 -1.57 -11.00
N CYS A 428 6.88 -1.54 -11.53
CA CYS A 428 6.58 -2.03 -12.87
C CYS A 428 6.94 -1.02 -13.97
N PHE A 429 7.11 0.25 -13.62
CA PHE A 429 7.54 1.30 -14.54
C PHE A 429 8.59 2.21 -13.89
N ILE A 430 9.61 2.58 -14.66
CA ILE A 430 10.66 3.55 -14.28
C ILE A 430 10.89 4.46 -15.47
N CYS A 431 10.80 5.78 -15.25
CA CYS A 431 11.23 6.79 -16.23
C CYS A 431 12.60 7.34 -15.84
N LYS A 432 13.58 7.26 -16.75
CA LYS A 432 14.94 7.81 -16.61
C LYS A 432 15.09 9.16 -17.32
N VAL A 433 14.09 9.57 -18.10
CA VAL A 433 14.11 10.86 -18.79
C VAL A 433 14.14 11.97 -17.74
N LYS A 434 15.18 12.78 -17.79
CA LYS A 434 15.30 13.94 -16.89
C LYS A 434 14.43 15.08 -17.43
N LYS A 435 13.63 15.68 -16.55
CA LYS A 435 12.89 16.92 -16.84
C LYS A 435 13.83 18.11 -16.97
#